data_32c5774671423a2c99e499e79119453f
#
_entry.id   32c5774671423a2c99e499e79119453f
#
_cell.length_a   1.000
_cell.length_b   1.000
_cell.length_c   1.000
_cell.angle_alpha   90.00
_cell.angle_beta   90.00
_cell.angle_gamma   90.00
#
_symmetry.space_group_name_H-M   'P 1'
#
loop_
_entity.id
_entity.type
_entity.pdbx_description
1 polymer ?
#
loop_
_entity_poly.entity_id
_entity_poly.type
_entity_poly.pdbx_seq_one_letter_code
_entity_poly.pdbx_strand_id
1 'polypeptide(L)'
;GVNYFSMNIICIGGGPARLYFSLLMKRQDPAHRVVVIERNRPFDTFGWGVVLSDQTLDNLRQADPTSGALIADALNHWDDIEVFLCGRSVRSGGHGFCGIGRKHLLNILQERCLQVGVELVFEKDVADDQALATEYQADLVIACDGLNSRIRTRYADVFQPDIDNRQCRFVWLGTHKTFDAFTFAFEQT
;
A
#
# COMPACT_ATOMS: atom_id res chain seq x y z
N GLY A 1 -25.28 24.26 -9.11
CA GLY A 1 -24.71 23.16 -8.37
C GLY A 1 -23.96 22.24 -9.31
N VAL A 2 -22.71 21.93 -9.02
CA VAL A 2 -21.94 20.95 -9.78
C VAL A 2 -22.60 19.59 -9.51
N ASN A 3 -23.21 18.99 -10.52
CA ASN A 3 -23.72 17.62 -10.42
C ASN A 3 -22.48 16.68 -10.37
N TYR A 4 -22.06 16.34 -9.19
CA TYR A 4 -21.13 15.22 -9.02
C TYR A 4 -21.89 13.93 -9.29
N PHE A 5 -21.59 13.29 -10.41
CA PHE A 5 -22.12 11.95 -10.66
C PHE A 5 -21.47 11.00 -9.63
N SER A 6 -22.31 10.38 -8.80
CA SER A 6 -21.84 9.29 -7.95
C SER A 6 -21.35 8.15 -8.82
N MET A 7 -20.22 7.56 -8.48
CA MET A 7 -19.58 6.46 -9.21
C MET A 7 -19.61 5.17 -8.40
N ASN A 8 -19.72 4.05 -9.10
CA ASN A 8 -19.42 2.73 -8.58
C ASN A 8 -17.97 2.39 -8.90
N ILE A 9 -17.10 2.38 -7.89
CA ILE A 9 -15.66 2.17 -8.02
C ILE A 9 -15.29 0.83 -7.40
N ILE A 10 -14.63 -0.03 -8.17
CA ILE A 10 -14.16 -1.32 -7.71
C ILE A 10 -12.64 -1.32 -7.71
N CYS A 11 -12.04 -1.65 -6.57
CA CYS A 11 -10.60 -1.82 -6.43
C CYS A 11 -10.27 -3.30 -6.26
N ILE A 12 -9.46 -3.85 -7.15
CA ILE A 12 -9.05 -5.25 -7.11
C ILE A 12 -7.73 -5.37 -6.35
N GLY A 13 -7.79 -6.02 -5.19
CA GLY A 13 -6.74 -6.24 -4.21
C GLY A 13 -6.87 -5.33 -2.98
N GLY A 14 -6.31 -5.73 -1.83
CA GLY A 14 -6.44 -5.08 -0.52
C GLY A 14 -5.13 -4.55 0.07
N GLY A 15 -4.15 -4.22 -0.75
CA GLY A 15 -2.90 -3.62 -0.27
C GLY A 15 -3.04 -2.14 0.16
N PRO A 16 -2.02 -1.56 0.82
CA PRO A 16 -2.11 -0.22 1.39
C PRO A 16 -2.52 0.86 0.40
N ALA A 17 -1.96 0.84 -0.81
CA ALA A 17 -2.24 1.86 -1.83
C ALA A 17 -3.72 1.90 -2.24
N ARG A 18 -4.35 0.74 -2.35
CA ARG A 18 -5.77 0.63 -2.73
C ARG A 18 -6.71 1.03 -1.63
N LEU A 19 -6.42 0.60 -0.41
CA LEU A 19 -7.19 1.01 0.75
C LEU A 19 -7.13 2.53 0.89
N TYR A 20 -5.95 3.11 0.71
CA TYR A 20 -5.77 4.55 0.78
C TYR A 20 -6.50 5.30 -0.36
N PHE A 21 -6.38 4.82 -1.59
CA PHE A 21 -7.14 5.35 -2.73
C PHE A 21 -8.65 5.30 -2.45
N SER A 22 -9.15 4.16 -2.01
CA SER A 22 -10.57 3.95 -1.73
C SER A 22 -11.09 4.86 -0.61
N LEU A 23 -10.29 5.02 0.44
CA LEU A 23 -10.55 5.96 1.53
C LEU A 23 -10.70 7.40 1.00
N LEU A 24 -9.76 7.86 0.19
CA LEU A 24 -9.77 9.22 -0.34
C LEU A 24 -10.94 9.46 -1.30
N MET A 25 -11.24 8.51 -2.18
CA MET A 25 -12.39 8.61 -3.09
C MET A 25 -13.71 8.71 -2.32
N LYS A 26 -13.89 7.89 -1.29
CA LYS A 26 -15.10 7.92 -0.47
C LYS A 26 -15.21 9.21 0.35
N ARG A 27 -14.10 9.77 0.80
CA ARG A 27 -14.08 11.06 1.49
C ARG A 27 -14.34 12.23 0.56
N GLN A 28 -13.86 12.15 -0.68
CA GLN A 28 -14.09 13.20 -1.67
C GLN A 28 -15.57 13.37 -2.01
N ASP A 29 -16.27 12.26 -2.18
CA ASP A 29 -17.72 12.25 -2.36
C ASP A 29 -18.34 11.03 -1.66
N PRO A 30 -19.04 11.21 -0.53
CA PRO A 30 -19.71 10.13 0.18
C PRO A 30 -20.79 9.38 -0.65
N ALA A 31 -21.26 9.97 -1.75
CA ALA A 31 -22.19 9.33 -2.65
C ALA A 31 -21.55 8.24 -3.54
N HIS A 32 -20.22 8.25 -3.69
CA HIS A 32 -19.52 7.15 -4.36
C HIS A 32 -19.76 5.83 -3.62
N ARG A 33 -20.06 4.79 -4.39
CA ARG A 33 -19.93 3.42 -3.89
C ARG A 33 -18.53 2.93 -4.19
N VAL A 34 -17.74 2.62 -3.15
CA VAL A 34 -16.37 2.14 -3.30
C VAL A 34 -16.26 0.77 -2.66
N VAL A 35 -15.83 -0.21 -3.43
CA VAL A 35 -15.68 -1.61 -3.00
C VAL A 35 -14.27 -2.07 -3.25
N VAL A 36 -13.61 -2.63 -2.24
CA VAL A 36 -12.29 -3.26 -2.32
C VAL A 36 -12.46 -4.77 -2.28
N ILE A 37 -11.98 -5.45 -3.29
CA ILE A 37 -12.02 -6.91 -3.40
C ILE A 37 -10.61 -7.46 -3.13
N GLU A 38 -10.45 -8.31 -2.12
CA GLU A 38 -9.17 -8.89 -1.71
C GLU A 38 -9.28 -10.43 -1.64
N ARG A 39 -8.30 -11.10 -2.23
CA ARG A 39 -8.23 -12.58 -2.23
C ARG A 39 -7.86 -13.18 -0.88
N ASN A 40 -7.10 -12.44 -0.08
CA ASN A 40 -6.63 -12.90 1.23
C ASN A 40 -7.65 -12.58 2.35
N ARG A 41 -7.41 -13.13 3.53
CA ARG A 41 -8.16 -12.79 4.75
C ARG A 41 -7.82 -11.37 5.22
N PRO A 42 -8.68 -10.75 6.07
CA PRO A 42 -8.53 -9.35 6.49
C PRO A 42 -7.14 -8.96 7.02
N PHE A 43 -6.51 -9.86 7.78
CA PHE A 43 -5.26 -9.56 8.48
C PHE A 43 -4.04 -10.26 7.87
N ASP A 44 -4.23 -10.96 6.76
CA ASP A 44 -3.12 -11.61 6.05
C ASP A 44 -2.32 -10.58 5.27
N THR A 45 -1.02 -10.61 5.43
CA THR A 45 -0.10 -9.77 4.67
C THR A 45 1.22 -10.48 4.43
N PHE A 46 1.90 -10.07 3.37
CA PHE A 46 3.26 -10.50 3.05
C PHE A 46 4.24 -9.36 3.32
N GLY A 47 5.42 -9.70 3.85
CA GLY A 47 6.43 -8.73 4.24
C GLY A 47 6.26 -8.23 5.67
N TRP A 48 7.30 -7.56 6.18
CA TRP A 48 7.42 -7.18 7.58
C TRP A 48 7.00 -5.75 7.86
N GLY A 49 7.46 -4.82 7.03
CA GLY A 49 7.25 -3.41 7.27
C GLY A 49 7.22 -2.57 6.00
N VAL A 50 6.83 -1.33 6.19
CA VAL A 50 6.85 -0.29 5.17
C VAL A 50 7.66 0.87 5.70
N VAL A 51 8.57 1.39 4.88
CA VAL A 51 9.38 2.57 5.19
C VAL A 51 8.75 3.77 4.47
N LEU A 52 8.60 4.85 5.20
CA LEU A 52 8.05 6.11 4.71
C LEU A 52 9.06 7.23 4.94
N SER A 53 9.10 8.20 4.03
CA SER A 53 9.79 9.46 4.26
C SER A 53 8.90 10.43 5.04
N ASP A 54 9.50 11.42 5.67
CA ASP A 54 8.77 12.49 6.36
C ASP A 54 7.80 13.20 5.41
N GLN A 55 8.21 13.42 4.16
CA GLN A 55 7.32 14.02 3.14
C GLN A 55 6.09 13.15 2.87
N THR A 56 6.25 11.84 2.80
CA THR A 56 5.11 10.93 2.61
C THR A 56 4.17 11.00 3.80
N LEU A 57 4.69 11.04 5.02
CA LEU A 57 3.89 11.16 6.24
C LEU A 57 3.11 12.48 6.27
N ASP A 58 3.71 13.60 5.87
CA ASP A 58 3.03 14.87 5.77
C ASP A 58 1.90 14.86 4.74
N ASN A 59 2.12 14.24 3.60
CA ASN A 59 1.09 14.05 2.58
C ASN A 59 -0.09 13.22 3.11
N LEU A 60 0.19 12.14 3.86
CA LEU A 60 -0.85 11.32 4.48
C LEU A 60 -1.68 12.11 5.50
N ARG A 61 -1.02 12.92 6.34
CA ARG A 61 -1.69 13.78 7.32
C ARG A 61 -2.58 14.85 6.66
N GLN A 62 -2.13 15.42 5.56
CA GLN A 62 -2.90 16.41 4.81
C GLN A 62 -4.12 15.80 4.12
N ALA A 63 -3.96 14.65 3.51
CA ALA A 63 -5.02 14.01 2.74
C ALA A 63 -6.11 13.39 3.63
N ASP A 64 -5.75 12.71 4.70
CA ASP A 64 -6.68 12.21 5.73
C ASP A 64 -6.06 12.36 7.13
N PRO A 65 -6.35 13.43 7.86
CA PRO A 65 -5.79 13.70 9.18
C PRO A 65 -6.03 12.56 10.18
N THR A 66 -7.15 11.87 10.09
CA THR A 66 -7.51 10.79 11.02
C THR A 66 -6.57 9.58 10.87
N SER A 67 -6.44 9.02 9.66
CA SER A 67 -5.51 7.91 9.44
C SER A 67 -4.05 8.37 9.52
N GLY A 68 -3.76 9.60 9.09
CA GLY A 68 -2.42 10.18 9.18
C GLY A 68 -1.92 10.27 10.62
N ALA A 69 -2.76 10.65 11.57
CA ALA A 69 -2.40 10.67 12.99
C ALA A 69 -2.15 9.26 13.53
N LEU A 70 -3.02 8.29 13.22
CA LEU A 70 -2.87 6.90 13.66
C LEU A 70 -1.59 6.26 13.10
N ILE A 71 -1.27 6.53 11.84
CA ILE A 71 -0.04 6.07 11.20
C ILE A 71 1.17 6.69 11.90
N ALA A 72 1.15 8.01 12.13
CA ALA A 72 2.25 8.72 12.80
C ALA A 72 2.54 8.18 14.20
N ASP A 73 1.49 7.88 14.98
CA ASP A 73 1.63 7.33 16.33
C ASP A 73 2.19 5.90 16.36
N ALA A 74 2.04 5.17 15.24
CA ALA A 74 2.52 3.80 15.10
C ALA A 74 3.93 3.67 14.48
N LEU A 75 4.54 4.79 14.08
CA LEU A 75 5.84 4.80 13.40
C LEU A 75 7.00 4.66 14.37
N ASN A 76 8.03 3.91 13.93
CA ASN A 76 9.39 4.07 14.44
C ASN A 76 10.13 5.05 13.54
N HIS A 77 10.91 5.94 14.14
CA HIS A 77 11.65 6.98 13.45
C HIS A 77 13.14 6.82 13.63
N TRP A 78 13.92 7.02 12.55
CA TRP A 78 15.38 7.03 12.54
C TRP A 78 15.88 8.29 11.85
N ASP A 79 16.78 9.02 12.50
CA ASP A 79 17.44 10.17 11.91
C ASP A 79 18.68 9.79 11.09
N ASP A 80 19.29 8.65 11.41
CA ASP A 80 20.50 8.18 10.79
C ASP A 80 20.26 6.98 9.88
N ILE A 81 21.09 6.89 8.85
CA ILE A 81 21.28 5.70 8.02
C ILE A 81 22.65 5.11 8.32
N GLU A 82 22.73 3.80 8.44
CA GLU A 82 23.97 3.05 8.53
C GLU A 82 24.05 2.02 7.39
N VAL A 83 25.14 2.05 6.65
CA VAL A 83 25.40 1.14 5.52
C VAL A 83 26.58 0.26 5.85
N PHE A 84 26.37 -1.04 5.88
CA PHE A 84 27.41 -2.04 5.99
C PHE A 84 27.74 -2.57 4.59
N LEU A 85 29.01 -2.53 4.22
CA LEU A 85 29.49 -3.05 2.95
C LEU A 85 30.88 -3.67 3.14
N CYS A 86 31.05 -4.95 2.82
CA CYS A 86 32.32 -5.67 2.86
C CYS A 86 33.10 -5.48 4.20
N GLY A 87 32.40 -5.64 5.32
CA GLY A 87 32.98 -5.53 6.67
C GLY A 87 33.27 -4.10 7.15
N ARG A 88 32.86 -3.09 6.41
CA ARG A 88 32.96 -1.67 6.80
C ARG A 88 31.57 -1.09 6.98
N SER A 89 31.42 -0.14 7.91
CA SER A 89 30.19 0.63 8.03
C SER A 89 30.44 2.12 7.83
N VAL A 90 29.44 2.78 7.26
CA VAL A 90 29.39 4.25 7.13
C VAL A 90 28.05 4.70 7.65
N ARG A 91 28.05 5.69 8.54
CA ARG A 91 26.84 6.28 9.11
C ARG A 91 26.69 7.72 8.66
N SER A 92 25.48 8.10 8.30
CA SER A 92 25.11 9.44 7.87
C SER A 92 23.85 9.89 8.60
N GLY A 93 23.83 11.12 9.10
CA GLY A 93 22.70 11.70 9.81
C GLY A 93 21.87 12.66 8.98
N GLY A 94 20.74 13.12 9.55
CA GLY A 94 19.85 14.09 8.91
C GLY A 94 18.90 13.50 7.88
N HIS A 95 18.62 12.20 7.96
CA HIS A 95 17.68 11.49 7.09
C HIS A 95 16.40 11.17 7.88
N GLY A 96 15.27 11.68 7.50
CA GLY A 96 14.00 11.38 8.15
C GLY A 96 13.36 10.10 7.57
N PHE A 97 13.67 8.93 8.13
CA PHE A 97 13.02 7.67 7.81
C PHE A 97 12.10 7.20 8.93
N CYS A 98 10.92 6.76 8.55
CA CYS A 98 9.95 6.19 9.45
C CYS A 98 9.58 4.79 8.99
N GLY A 99 9.33 3.89 9.92
CA GLY A 99 8.90 2.52 9.62
C GLY A 99 7.68 2.13 10.43
N ILE A 100 6.77 1.41 9.77
CA ILE A 100 5.59 0.83 10.39
C ILE A 100 5.47 -0.63 10.01
N GLY A 101 5.02 -1.48 10.94
CA GLY A 101 4.66 -2.85 10.59
C GLY A 101 3.58 -2.89 9.52
N ARG A 102 3.77 -3.69 8.47
CA ARG A 102 2.83 -3.76 7.36
C ARG A 102 1.43 -4.17 7.79
N LYS A 103 1.32 -5.13 8.70
CA LYS A 103 0.05 -5.57 9.27
C LYS A 103 -0.66 -4.44 10.02
N HIS A 104 0.09 -3.67 10.80
CA HIS A 104 -0.46 -2.52 11.54
C HIS A 104 -0.99 -1.44 10.59
N LEU A 105 -0.22 -1.11 9.54
CA LEU A 105 -0.66 -0.16 8.51
C LEU A 105 -1.95 -0.62 7.82
N LEU A 106 -2.04 -1.90 7.44
CA LEU A 106 -3.24 -2.46 6.83
C LEU A 106 -4.45 -2.37 7.77
N ASN A 107 -4.29 -2.69 9.06
CA ASN A 107 -5.36 -2.59 10.04
C ASN A 107 -5.89 -1.15 10.17
N ILE A 108 -4.99 -0.17 10.28
CA ILE A 108 -5.37 1.25 10.34
C ILE A 108 -6.18 1.65 9.11
N LEU A 109 -5.71 1.28 7.93
CA LEU A 109 -6.38 1.65 6.68
C LEU A 109 -7.70 0.90 6.48
N GLN A 110 -7.79 -0.38 6.85
CA GLN A 110 -9.04 -1.15 6.77
C GLN A 110 -10.10 -0.57 7.70
N GLU A 111 -9.75 -0.30 8.96
CA GLU A 111 -10.67 0.32 9.91
C GLU A 111 -11.14 1.70 9.44
N ARG A 112 -10.22 2.51 8.92
CA ARG A 112 -10.58 3.82 8.41
C ARG A 112 -11.47 3.74 7.18
N CYS A 113 -11.22 2.82 6.26
CA CYS A 113 -12.10 2.56 5.11
C CYS A 113 -13.52 2.22 5.56
N LEU A 114 -13.67 1.32 6.54
CA LEU A 114 -14.99 0.95 7.06
C LEU A 114 -15.70 2.14 7.72
N GLN A 115 -14.98 2.98 8.48
CA GLN A 115 -15.53 4.17 9.11
C GLN A 115 -16.15 5.16 8.13
N VAL A 116 -15.55 5.31 6.96
CA VAL A 116 -16.05 6.23 5.92
C VAL A 116 -17.05 5.60 4.97
N GLY A 117 -17.31 4.28 5.09
CA GLY A 117 -18.28 3.58 4.29
C GLY A 117 -17.75 2.93 3.01
N VAL A 118 -16.45 2.63 2.94
CA VAL A 118 -15.88 1.73 1.91
C VAL A 118 -16.28 0.29 2.24
N GLU A 119 -16.75 -0.44 1.24
CA GLU A 119 -17.06 -1.87 1.36
C GLU A 119 -15.77 -2.68 1.17
N LEU A 120 -15.46 -3.57 2.13
CA LEU A 120 -14.31 -4.48 2.04
C LEU A 120 -14.82 -5.91 1.88
N VAL A 121 -14.42 -6.56 0.80
CA VAL A 121 -14.77 -7.96 0.48
C VAL A 121 -13.49 -8.78 0.48
N PHE A 122 -13.35 -9.68 1.43
CA PHE A 122 -12.19 -10.55 1.57
C PHE A 122 -12.46 -11.96 1.04
N GLU A 123 -11.38 -12.73 0.86
CA GLU A 123 -11.40 -14.12 0.41
C GLU A 123 -12.11 -14.30 -0.95
N LYS A 124 -12.05 -13.28 -1.80
CA LYS A 124 -12.58 -13.29 -3.15
C LYS A 124 -11.45 -13.06 -4.16
N ASP A 125 -11.08 -14.12 -4.87
CA ASP A 125 -10.13 -14.02 -5.98
C ASP A 125 -10.84 -13.59 -7.26
N VAL A 126 -10.27 -12.63 -7.98
CA VAL A 126 -10.83 -12.07 -9.21
C VAL A 126 -10.08 -12.65 -10.40
N ALA A 127 -10.68 -13.63 -11.07
CA ALA A 127 -10.15 -14.20 -12.31
C ALA A 127 -10.55 -13.38 -13.55
N ASP A 128 -11.73 -12.75 -13.52
CA ASP A 128 -12.30 -11.96 -14.62
C ASP A 128 -12.77 -10.60 -14.12
N ASP A 129 -11.99 -9.57 -14.46
CA ASP A 129 -12.28 -8.19 -14.09
C ASP A 129 -13.51 -7.62 -14.81
N GLN A 130 -13.81 -8.08 -16.03
CA GLN A 130 -15.00 -7.63 -16.76
C GLN A 130 -16.27 -8.22 -16.17
N ALA A 131 -16.26 -9.49 -15.80
CA ALA A 131 -17.38 -10.11 -15.09
C ALA A 131 -17.63 -9.42 -13.75
N LEU A 132 -16.59 -9.07 -13.01
CA LEU A 132 -16.68 -8.33 -11.76
C LEU A 132 -17.24 -6.93 -11.98
N ALA A 133 -16.79 -6.21 -13.00
CA ALA A 133 -17.30 -4.89 -13.36
C ALA A 133 -18.81 -4.93 -13.66
N THR A 134 -19.27 -5.96 -14.36
CA THR A 134 -20.68 -6.17 -14.63
C THR A 134 -21.47 -6.50 -13.36
N GLU A 135 -20.97 -7.40 -12.52
CA GLU A 135 -21.60 -7.78 -11.24
C GLU A 135 -21.87 -6.57 -10.35
N TYR A 136 -20.91 -5.68 -10.23
CA TYR A 136 -20.98 -4.48 -9.39
C TYR A 136 -21.49 -3.23 -10.13
N GLN A 137 -21.81 -3.32 -11.41
CA GLN A 137 -22.15 -2.17 -12.25
C GLN A 137 -21.11 -1.05 -12.14
N ALA A 138 -19.84 -1.42 -12.24
CA ALA A 138 -18.71 -0.53 -12.00
C ALA A 138 -18.56 0.50 -13.13
N ASP A 139 -18.43 1.77 -12.75
CA ASP A 139 -18.03 2.86 -13.64
C ASP A 139 -16.51 2.91 -13.80
N LEU A 140 -15.77 2.45 -12.78
CA LEU A 140 -14.32 2.44 -12.75
C LEU A 140 -13.80 1.20 -12.03
N VAL A 141 -12.83 0.52 -12.64
CA VAL A 141 -12.09 -0.59 -12.03
C VAL A 141 -10.63 -0.19 -11.85
N ILE A 142 -10.16 -0.23 -10.62
CA ILE A 142 -8.76 0.03 -10.25
C ILE A 142 -8.07 -1.31 -9.97
N ALA A 143 -7.16 -1.70 -10.85
CA ALA A 143 -6.39 -2.91 -10.70
C ALA A 143 -5.06 -2.62 -10.01
N CYS A 144 -4.88 -3.17 -8.83
CA CYS A 144 -3.63 -3.13 -8.08
C CYS A 144 -3.36 -4.51 -7.46
N ASP A 145 -3.50 -5.55 -8.23
CA ASP A 145 -3.36 -6.95 -7.82
C ASP A 145 -1.89 -7.38 -7.67
N GLY A 146 -0.97 -6.40 -7.60
CA GLY A 146 0.40 -6.58 -7.17
C GLY A 146 1.40 -6.80 -8.31
N LEU A 147 2.61 -7.22 -7.92
CA LEU A 147 3.75 -7.40 -8.84
C LEU A 147 3.43 -8.39 -9.98
N ASN A 148 2.73 -9.46 -9.66
CA ASN A 148 2.32 -10.50 -10.60
C ASN A 148 0.89 -10.27 -11.12
N SER A 149 0.54 -9.03 -11.41
CA SER A 149 -0.79 -8.64 -11.86
C SER A 149 -1.27 -9.43 -13.08
N ARG A 150 -2.36 -10.17 -12.93
CA ARG A 150 -3.03 -10.85 -14.02
C ARG A 150 -3.74 -9.88 -14.95
N ILE A 151 -4.25 -8.80 -14.41
CA ILE A 151 -4.94 -7.75 -15.18
C ILE A 151 -3.95 -7.00 -16.08
N ARG A 152 -2.79 -6.61 -15.56
CA ARG A 152 -1.71 -6.03 -16.38
C ARG A 152 -1.33 -6.93 -17.55
N THR A 153 -1.17 -8.23 -17.29
CA THR A 153 -0.84 -9.22 -18.34
C THR A 153 -1.97 -9.37 -19.35
N ARG A 154 -3.21 -9.41 -18.91
CA ARG A 154 -4.39 -9.50 -19.79
C ARG A 154 -4.50 -8.34 -20.75
N TYR A 155 -4.17 -7.12 -20.31
CA TYR A 155 -4.22 -5.91 -21.10
C TYR A 155 -2.84 -5.41 -21.55
N ALA A 156 -1.88 -6.32 -21.69
CA ALA A 156 -0.50 -5.95 -22.04
C ALA A 156 -0.40 -5.17 -23.34
N ASP A 157 -1.21 -5.52 -24.35
CA ASP A 157 -1.22 -4.83 -25.64
C ASP A 157 -1.66 -3.35 -25.52
N VAL A 158 -2.50 -3.04 -24.53
CA VAL A 158 -2.98 -1.68 -24.26
C VAL A 158 -2.03 -0.93 -23.34
N PHE A 159 -1.62 -1.56 -22.23
CA PHE A 159 -0.80 -0.92 -21.21
C PHE A 159 0.68 -0.86 -21.59
N GLN A 160 1.14 -1.73 -22.48
CA GLN A 160 2.54 -1.84 -22.93
C GLN A 160 3.53 -1.82 -21.74
N PRO A 161 3.41 -2.75 -20.78
CA PRO A 161 4.22 -2.73 -19.58
C PRO A 161 5.69 -2.94 -19.91
N ASP A 162 6.56 -2.09 -19.33
CA ASP A 162 8.00 -2.30 -19.32
C ASP A 162 8.39 -3.01 -18.01
N ILE A 163 8.86 -4.25 -18.11
CA ILE A 163 9.19 -5.10 -16.96
C ILE A 163 10.69 -5.40 -16.97
N ASP A 164 11.41 -4.78 -16.04
CA ASP A 164 12.83 -5.03 -15.82
C ASP A 164 13.03 -6.04 -14.69
N ASN A 165 13.51 -7.24 -15.03
CA ASN A 165 13.84 -8.29 -14.08
C ASN A 165 15.29 -8.15 -13.61
N ARG A 166 15.48 -7.67 -12.39
CA ARG A 166 16.81 -7.52 -11.79
C ARG A 166 17.39 -8.87 -11.38
N GLN A 167 18.72 -8.98 -11.44
CA GLN A 167 19.44 -10.22 -11.10
C GLN A 167 19.85 -10.27 -9.63
N CYS A 168 19.94 -9.13 -8.95
CA CYS A 168 20.28 -9.06 -7.54
C CYS A 168 19.21 -9.76 -6.68
N ARG A 169 19.68 -10.63 -5.80
CA ARG A 169 18.81 -11.32 -4.84
C ARG A 169 18.78 -10.55 -3.54
N PHE A 170 17.65 -10.61 -2.85
CA PHE A 170 17.52 -10.10 -1.51
C PHE A 170 16.72 -11.08 -0.64
N VAL A 171 16.92 -10.97 0.66
CA VAL A 171 16.16 -11.74 1.65
C VAL A 171 15.52 -10.75 2.62
N TRP A 172 14.26 -10.98 2.92
CA TRP A 172 13.56 -10.26 3.96
C TRP A 172 13.57 -11.05 5.25
N LEU A 173 14.22 -10.51 6.27
CA LEU A 173 14.36 -11.16 7.57
C LEU A 173 13.67 -10.33 8.64
N GLY A 174 12.95 -11.01 9.54
CA GLY A 174 12.43 -10.42 10.77
C GLY A 174 13.38 -10.71 11.93
N THR A 175 13.55 -9.73 12.82
CA THR A 175 14.37 -9.87 14.03
C THR A 175 13.78 -9.08 15.17
N HIS A 176 14.03 -9.52 16.41
CA HIS A 176 13.72 -8.76 17.63
C HIS A 176 14.83 -7.77 18.02
N LYS A 177 15.95 -7.74 17.27
CA LYS A 177 17.01 -6.77 17.49
C LYS A 177 16.49 -5.36 17.17
N THR A 178 16.70 -4.44 18.10
CA THR A 178 16.46 -3.02 17.89
C THR A 178 17.67 -2.38 17.24
N PHE A 179 17.41 -1.47 16.29
CA PHE A 179 18.44 -0.71 15.59
C PHE A 179 18.27 0.77 15.91
N ASP A 180 19.38 1.46 16.15
CA ASP A 180 19.42 2.90 16.41
C ASP A 180 19.61 3.75 15.15
N ALA A 181 19.80 3.10 14.01
CA ALA A 181 19.86 3.69 12.68
C ALA A 181 19.09 2.84 11.68
N PHE A 182 18.62 3.44 10.62
CA PHE A 182 18.07 2.70 9.48
C PHE A 182 19.23 1.99 8.76
N THR A 183 19.28 0.67 8.86
CA THR A 183 20.46 -0.11 8.53
C THR A 183 20.32 -0.86 7.22
N PHE A 184 21.28 -0.67 6.32
CA PHE A 184 21.46 -1.46 5.11
C PHE A 184 22.69 -2.36 5.26
N ALA A 185 22.56 -3.64 4.92
CA ALA A 185 23.69 -4.57 4.87
C ALA A 185 23.83 -5.15 3.46
N PHE A 186 24.98 -4.99 2.87
CA PHE A 186 25.32 -5.50 1.54
C PHE A 186 26.46 -6.49 1.64
N GLU A 187 26.27 -7.66 1.05
CA GLU A 187 27.28 -8.70 0.93
C GLU A 187 27.54 -8.98 -0.56
N GLN A 188 28.80 -9.17 -0.89
CA GLN A 188 29.19 -9.58 -2.24
C GLN A 188 29.11 -11.12 -2.31
N THR A 189 28.27 -11.64 -3.20
CA THR A 189 28.12 -13.09 -3.46
C THR A 189 28.84 -13.51 -4.72
#